data_c00227c8534ba11290bfb8f756affa13
#
_entry.id   c00227c8534ba11290bfb8f756affa13
#
_cell.length_a   1.000
_cell.length_b   1.000
_cell.length_c   1.000
_cell.angle_alpha   90.00
_cell.angle_beta   90.00
_cell.angle_gamma   90.00
#
_symmetry.space_group_name_H-M   'P 1'
#
loop_
_entity.id
_entity.type
_entity.pdbx_description
1 polymer ?
#
loop_
_entity_poly.entity_id
_entity_poly.type
_entity_poly.pdbx_seq_one_letter_code
_entity_poly.pdbx_strand_id
1 'polypeptide(L)'
;RSPYQAGVELYGHRGHDSDLEVLTLMLKTLQTAGVGDVHLDLGHVAIFRELTRQAGLDREQEARLFEALQRKALPEIRRDLAAWKLACGEPLLALAELNGGPEVLDEADSRLALTGPNVHAALATLRQLMEALQRQWPDLPIHVDLAELRGYHYHTGVLFAAYVPGQGQAVAQGGRSDEIGQVFGRARPATGFSADLATLLLLGS
;
A
#
# COMPACT_ATOMS: atom_id res chain seq x y z
N ARG A 1 -21.56 5.02 -16.01
CA ARG A 1 -20.65 4.06 -16.66
C ARG A 1 -20.53 2.87 -15.75
N SER A 2 -20.86 1.68 -16.23
CA SER A 2 -20.68 0.44 -15.45
C SER A 2 -19.31 -0.12 -15.77
N PRO A 3 -18.35 -0.17 -14.83
CA PRO A 3 -17.05 -0.77 -15.06
C PRO A 3 -17.20 -2.31 -15.13
N TYR A 4 -16.48 -2.94 -16.05
CA TYR A 4 -16.27 -4.38 -16.05
C TYR A 4 -14.94 -4.68 -15.40
N GLN A 5 -14.96 -5.43 -14.31
CA GLN A 5 -13.78 -5.77 -13.55
C GLN A 5 -13.59 -7.28 -13.45
N ALA A 6 -12.35 -7.72 -13.50
CA ALA A 6 -11.93 -9.05 -13.08
C ALA A 6 -11.12 -8.90 -11.79
N GLY A 7 -11.27 -9.83 -10.88
CA GLY A 7 -10.55 -9.80 -9.63
C GLY A 7 -10.63 -11.13 -8.87
N VAL A 8 -9.87 -11.19 -7.80
CA VAL A 8 -9.79 -12.35 -6.90
C VAL A 8 -9.77 -11.86 -5.46
N GLU A 9 -10.48 -12.58 -4.60
CA GLU A 9 -10.42 -12.43 -3.16
C GLU A 9 -10.10 -13.77 -2.50
N LEU A 10 -9.04 -13.81 -1.70
CA LEU A 10 -8.64 -14.96 -0.91
C LEU A 10 -8.99 -14.72 0.55
N TYR A 11 -9.84 -15.56 1.11
CA TYR A 11 -10.34 -15.44 2.48
C TYR A 11 -9.74 -16.48 3.42
N GLY A 12 -9.59 -16.08 4.68
CA GLY A 12 -9.31 -17.01 5.78
C GLY A 12 -7.85 -17.16 6.17
N HIS A 13 -6.91 -16.58 5.43
CA HIS A 13 -5.48 -16.64 5.72
C HIS A 13 -4.91 -15.28 6.11
N ARG A 14 -4.25 -15.20 7.30
CA ARG A 14 -3.71 -13.95 7.85
C ARG A 14 -2.26 -13.65 7.44
N GLY A 15 -1.56 -14.61 6.88
CA GLY A 15 -0.14 -14.50 6.58
C GLY A 15 0.15 -13.75 5.27
N HIS A 16 1.37 -13.25 5.14
CA HIS A 16 1.86 -12.60 3.92
C HIS A 16 1.95 -13.54 2.71
N ASP A 17 1.94 -14.87 2.92
CA ASP A 17 1.94 -15.84 1.82
C ASP A 17 0.72 -15.68 0.93
N SER A 18 -0.46 -15.40 1.52
CA SER A 18 -1.66 -15.12 0.73
C SER A 18 -1.60 -13.79 -0.01
N ASP A 19 -0.92 -12.79 0.54
CA ASP A 19 -0.66 -11.52 -0.16
C ASP A 19 0.24 -11.76 -1.36
N LEU A 20 1.29 -12.55 -1.20
CA LEU A 20 2.19 -12.91 -2.29
C LEU A 20 1.48 -13.72 -3.37
N GLU A 21 0.62 -14.68 -2.99
CA GLU A 21 -0.18 -15.47 -3.93
C GLU A 21 -1.09 -14.59 -4.79
N VAL A 22 -1.82 -13.67 -4.15
CA VAL A 22 -2.73 -12.74 -4.83
C VAL A 22 -1.97 -11.76 -5.73
N LEU A 23 -0.85 -11.22 -5.25
CA LEU A 23 0.04 -10.34 -6.02
C LEU A 23 0.62 -11.05 -7.24
N THR A 24 1.11 -12.28 -7.06
CA THR A 24 1.59 -13.16 -8.12
C THR A 24 0.51 -13.40 -9.18
N LEU A 25 -0.71 -13.68 -8.74
CA LEU A 25 -1.84 -13.90 -9.63
C LEU A 25 -2.20 -12.64 -10.41
N MET A 26 -2.19 -11.47 -9.76
CA MET A 26 -2.39 -10.17 -10.42
C MET A 26 -1.37 -9.97 -11.55
N LEU A 27 -0.08 -10.14 -11.27
CA LEU A 27 0.99 -9.96 -12.26
C LEU A 27 0.87 -10.95 -13.43
N LYS A 28 0.55 -12.22 -13.15
CA LYS A 28 0.29 -13.24 -14.18
C LYS A 28 -0.96 -12.92 -15.02
N THR A 29 -1.99 -12.35 -14.41
CA THR A 29 -3.19 -11.89 -15.12
C THR A 29 -2.85 -10.79 -16.11
N LEU A 30 -2.07 -9.79 -15.69
CA LEU A 30 -1.61 -8.71 -16.58
C LEU A 30 -0.73 -9.26 -17.72
N GLN A 31 0.20 -10.15 -17.41
CA GLN A 31 1.04 -10.80 -18.42
C GLN A 31 0.21 -11.59 -19.43
N THR A 32 -0.78 -12.37 -18.98
CA THR A 32 -1.67 -13.15 -19.85
C THR A 32 -2.54 -12.24 -20.72
N ALA A 33 -2.93 -11.08 -20.21
CA ALA A 33 -3.66 -10.06 -20.97
C ALA A 33 -2.77 -9.30 -21.98
N GLY A 34 -1.47 -9.61 -22.06
CA GLY A 34 -0.53 -8.94 -22.97
C GLY A 34 -0.08 -7.56 -22.50
N VAL A 35 -0.34 -7.20 -21.24
CA VAL A 35 0.09 -5.91 -20.67
C VAL A 35 1.59 -5.95 -20.37
N GLY A 36 2.37 -5.13 -21.09
CA GLY A 36 3.82 -4.96 -20.89
C GLY A 36 4.16 -3.75 -20.00
N ASP A 37 5.45 -3.61 -19.73
CA ASP A 37 6.02 -2.45 -19.01
C ASP A 37 5.32 -2.13 -17.67
N VAL A 38 4.96 -3.18 -16.92
CA VAL A 38 4.30 -3.04 -15.63
C VAL A 38 5.29 -2.56 -14.58
N HIS A 39 4.89 -1.54 -13.81
CA HIS A 39 5.53 -1.05 -12.61
C HIS A 39 4.65 -1.37 -11.41
N LEU A 40 5.22 -1.86 -10.32
CA LEU A 40 4.48 -2.21 -9.12
C LEU A 40 4.75 -1.23 -7.98
N ASP A 41 3.70 -0.65 -7.42
CA ASP A 41 3.76 0.12 -6.19
C ASP A 41 3.33 -0.75 -5.01
N LEU A 42 4.08 -0.66 -3.90
CA LEU A 42 3.80 -1.34 -2.63
C LEU A 42 3.72 -0.33 -1.49
N GLY A 43 2.76 -0.52 -0.60
CA GLY A 43 2.59 0.23 0.64
C GLY A 43 1.98 -0.61 1.75
N HIS A 44 1.81 -0.03 2.94
CA HIS A 44 1.22 -0.74 4.08
C HIS A 44 0.50 0.22 5.03
N VAL A 45 -0.82 0.18 5.04
CA VAL A 45 -1.64 1.15 5.80
C VAL A 45 -1.47 1.08 7.32
N ALA A 46 -1.06 -0.05 7.86
CA ALA A 46 -0.87 -0.19 9.31
C ALA A 46 0.25 0.70 9.84
N ILE A 47 1.22 1.09 9.01
CA ILE A 47 2.30 2.01 9.42
C ILE A 47 1.69 3.37 9.76
N PHE A 48 0.91 3.96 8.87
CA PHE A 48 0.25 5.24 9.10
C PHE A 48 -0.69 5.16 10.33
N ARG A 49 -1.54 4.13 10.41
CA ARG A 49 -2.45 3.93 11.56
C ARG A 49 -1.71 3.88 12.89
N GLU A 50 -0.64 3.12 12.95
CA GLU A 50 0.12 2.97 14.19
C GLU A 50 0.81 4.27 14.58
N LEU A 51 1.40 4.98 13.63
CA LEU A 51 2.06 6.26 13.89
C LEU A 51 1.08 7.36 14.31
N THR A 52 -0.09 7.47 13.69
CA THR A 52 -1.14 8.43 14.09
C THR A 52 -1.68 8.12 15.47
N ARG A 53 -1.87 6.83 15.79
CA ARG A 53 -2.26 6.37 17.12
C ARG A 53 -1.22 6.72 18.18
N GLN A 54 0.06 6.47 17.92
CA GLN A 54 1.16 6.80 18.85
C GLN A 54 1.31 8.30 19.06
N ALA A 55 1.11 9.09 18.01
CA ALA A 55 1.15 10.55 18.09
C ALA A 55 -0.08 11.14 18.79
N GLY A 56 -1.13 10.35 19.04
CA GLY A 56 -2.35 10.79 19.69
C GLY A 56 -3.16 11.77 18.85
N LEU A 57 -3.14 11.63 17.51
CA LEU A 57 -3.91 12.48 16.63
C LEU A 57 -5.41 12.26 16.85
N ASP A 58 -6.17 13.36 16.87
CA ASP A 58 -7.62 13.29 16.78
C ASP A 58 -8.07 13.01 15.33
N ARG A 59 -9.38 12.80 15.14
CA ARG A 59 -9.92 12.45 13.82
C ARG A 59 -9.72 13.54 12.77
N GLU A 60 -9.77 14.81 13.16
CA GLU A 60 -9.59 15.93 12.24
C GLU A 60 -8.12 16.05 11.82
N GLN A 61 -7.20 15.92 12.76
CA GLN A 61 -5.76 15.91 12.50
C GLN A 61 -5.35 14.74 11.61
N GLU A 62 -5.88 13.53 11.89
CA GLU A 62 -5.61 12.34 11.07
C GLU A 62 -6.11 12.51 9.64
N ALA A 63 -7.36 12.98 9.45
CA ALA A 63 -7.94 13.22 8.14
C ALA A 63 -7.14 14.28 7.35
N ARG A 64 -6.74 15.35 8.01
CA ARG A 64 -5.94 16.41 7.41
C ARG A 64 -4.55 15.93 6.99
N LEU A 65 -3.88 15.16 7.86
CA LEU A 65 -2.59 14.55 7.54
C LEU A 65 -2.72 13.56 6.37
N PHE A 66 -3.76 12.72 6.39
CA PHE A 66 -4.07 11.79 5.32
C PHE A 66 -4.19 12.50 3.96
N GLU A 67 -5.00 13.56 3.88
CA GLU A 67 -5.16 14.34 2.64
C GLU A 67 -3.85 14.99 2.17
N ALA A 68 -3.05 15.53 3.09
CA ALA A 68 -1.77 16.14 2.78
C ALA A 68 -0.75 15.10 2.27
N LEU A 69 -0.72 13.90 2.86
CA LEU A 69 0.11 12.77 2.39
C LEU A 69 -0.30 12.31 0.99
N GLN A 70 -1.60 12.18 0.71
CA GLN A 70 -2.11 11.82 -0.63
C GLN A 70 -1.69 12.80 -1.72
N ARG A 71 -1.60 14.08 -1.39
CA ARG A 71 -1.14 15.14 -2.30
C ARG A 71 0.37 15.35 -2.29
N LYS A 72 1.12 14.60 -1.47
CA LYS A 72 2.57 14.80 -1.26
C LYS A 72 2.92 16.25 -0.87
N ALA A 73 2.05 16.90 -0.09
CA ALA A 73 2.14 18.31 0.30
C ALA A 73 3.10 18.52 1.48
N LEU A 74 4.39 18.21 1.31
CA LEU A 74 5.43 18.29 2.34
C LEU A 74 5.43 19.60 3.16
N PRO A 75 5.34 20.80 2.54
CA PRO A 75 5.31 22.05 3.31
C PRO A 75 4.10 22.14 4.25
N GLU A 76 2.95 21.66 3.82
CA GLU A 76 1.72 21.62 4.63
C GLU A 76 1.87 20.64 5.79
N ILE A 77 2.39 19.43 5.53
CA ILE A 77 2.65 18.41 6.54
C ILE A 77 3.59 18.96 7.62
N ARG A 78 4.72 19.56 7.24
CA ARG A 78 5.68 20.15 8.18
C ARG A 78 5.05 21.23 9.05
N ARG A 79 4.27 22.13 8.44
CA ARG A 79 3.56 23.20 9.17
C ARG A 79 2.58 22.64 10.18
N ASP A 80 1.76 21.65 9.77
CA ASP A 80 0.71 21.10 10.60
C ASP A 80 1.29 20.29 11.77
N LEU A 81 2.29 19.44 11.52
CA LEU A 81 2.98 18.70 12.59
C LEU A 81 3.65 19.63 13.61
N ALA A 82 4.24 20.73 13.16
CA ALA A 82 4.82 21.74 14.04
C ALA A 82 3.76 22.47 14.87
N ALA A 83 2.62 22.81 14.26
CA ALA A 83 1.50 23.47 14.94
C ALA A 83 0.85 22.58 16.01
N TRP A 84 0.76 21.28 15.76
CA TRP A 84 0.18 20.31 16.69
C TRP A 84 1.08 19.97 17.87
N LYS A 85 2.36 20.36 17.83
CA LYS A 85 3.36 20.15 18.91
C LYS A 85 3.42 18.70 19.40
N LEU A 86 3.41 17.77 18.47
CA LEU A 86 3.43 16.35 18.76
C LEU A 86 4.77 15.91 19.34
N ALA A 87 4.74 15.05 20.33
CA ALA A 87 5.94 14.45 20.91
C ALA A 87 6.69 13.55 19.91
N CYS A 88 5.98 12.99 18.92
CA CYS A 88 6.50 12.05 17.92
C CYS A 88 6.11 12.48 16.49
N GLY A 89 6.38 13.71 16.11
CA GLY A 89 6.04 14.22 14.77
C GLY A 89 6.98 13.76 13.65
N GLU A 90 8.24 13.46 13.96
CA GLU A 90 9.25 13.07 12.97
C GLU A 90 8.90 11.79 12.21
N PRO A 91 8.44 10.67 12.82
CA PRO A 91 8.01 9.49 12.07
C PRO A 91 6.86 9.74 11.09
N LEU A 92 5.93 10.65 11.42
CA LEU A 92 4.84 11.03 10.52
C LEU A 92 5.35 11.84 9.32
N LEU A 93 6.33 12.72 9.54
CA LEU A 93 6.98 13.43 8.46
C LEU A 93 7.77 12.48 7.56
N ALA A 94 8.47 11.51 8.17
CA ALA A 94 9.25 10.51 7.45
C ALA A 94 8.39 9.73 6.43
N LEU A 95 7.12 9.44 6.73
CA LEU A 95 6.21 8.77 5.79
C LEU A 95 6.11 9.51 4.44
N ALA A 96 6.04 10.83 4.46
CA ALA A 96 5.93 11.63 3.24
C ALA A 96 7.20 11.59 2.38
N GLU A 97 8.34 11.30 2.99
CA GLU A 97 9.66 11.29 2.37
C GLU A 97 10.11 9.87 1.99
N LEU A 98 9.62 8.84 2.70
CA LEU A 98 9.98 7.44 2.50
C LEU A 98 9.21 6.84 1.31
N ASN A 99 9.67 7.15 0.11
CA ASN A 99 9.20 6.58 -1.14
C ASN A 99 10.36 6.48 -2.15
N GLY A 100 10.40 5.41 -2.91
CA GLY A 100 11.47 5.14 -3.87
C GLY A 100 11.61 3.66 -4.19
N GLY A 101 12.81 3.22 -4.54
CA GLY A 101 13.13 1.83 -4.79
C GLY A 101 13.25 1.00 -3.51
N PRO A 102 13.75 -0.24 -3.64
CA PRO A 102 13.90 -1.17 -2.51
C PRO A 102 14.70 -0.62 -1.31
N GLU A 103 15.66 0.28 -1.57
CA GLU A 103 16.51 0.93 -0.57
C GLU A 103 15.73 1.74 0.46
N VAL A 104 14.52 2.18 0.13
CA VAL A 104 13.63 2.91 1.06
C VAL A 104 13.34 2.13 2.32
N LEU A 105 13.29 0.79 2.25
CA LEU A 105 13.04 -0.02 3.43
C LEU A 105 14.21 0.00 4.43
N ASP A 106 15.45 0.15 3.97
CA ASP A 106 16.62 0.29 4.85
C ASP A 106 16.62 1.66 5.53
N GLU A 107 16.25 2.72 4.80
CA GLU A 107 16.05 4.05 5.36
C GLU A 107 14.89 4.06 6.38
N ALA A 108 13.79 3.38 6.07
CA ALA A 108 12.64 3.25 6.95
C ALA A 108 13.00 2.54 8.26
N ASP A 109 13.77 1.45 8.21
CA ASP A 109 14.25 0.75 9.40
C ASP A 109 15.04 1.68 10.33
N SER A 110 15.83 2.59 9.77
CA SER A 110 16.60 3.58 10.52
C SER A 110 15.72 4.70 11.09
N ARG A 111 14.89 5.31 10.25
CA ARG A 111 14.07 6.49 10.64
C ARG A 111 12.90 6.12 11.54
N LEU A 112 12.39 4.89 11.43
CA LEU A 112 11.26 4.37 12.21
C LEU A 112 11.71 3.40 13.30
N ALA A 113 12.99 3.33 13.64
CA ALA A 113 13.57 2.38 14.59
C ALA A 113 12.89 2.39 15.98
N LEU A 114 12.41 3.55 16.43
CA LEU A 114 11.79 3.72 17.75
C LEU A 114 10.25 3.63 17.74
N THR A 115 9.64 3.27 16.62
CA THR A 115 8.17 3.26 16.46
C THR A 115 7.50 1.98 16.93
N GLY A 116 8.28 0.98 17.35
CA GLY A 116 7.78 -0.25 17.98
C GLY A 116 7.39 -1.37 17.03
N PRO A 117 6.94 -2.51 17.59
CA PRO A 117 6.87 -3.79 16.88
C PRO A 117 5.85 -3.82 15.74
N ASN A 118 4.75 -3.08 15.83
CA ASN A 118 3.72 -3.09 14.78
C ASN A 118 4.21 -2.46 13.49
N VAL A 119 4.96 -1.35 13.57
CA VAL A 119 5.57 -0.71 12.40
C VAL A 119 6.65 -1.61 11.81
N HIS A 120 7.50 -2.19 12.65
CA HIS A 120 8.56 -3.11 12.21
C HIS A 120 7.99 -4.36 11.54
N ALA A 121 6.88 -4.93 12.04
CA ALA A 121 6.21 -6.05 11.40
C ALA A 121 5.67 -5.70 10.01
N ALA A 122 5.12 -4.49 9.84
CA ALA A 122 4.65 -4.01 8.55
C ALA A 122 5.81 -3.81 7.56
N LEU A 123 6.93 -3.23 8.00
CA LEU A 123 8.15 -3.10 7.17
C LEU A 123 8.72 -4.48 6.79
N ALA A 124 8.75 -5.43 7.73
CA ALA A 124 9.18 -6.80 7.44
C ALA A 124 8.29 -7.49 6.40
N THR A 125 6.96 -7.26 6.45
CA THR A 125 6.03 -7.79 5.44
C THR A 125 6.33 -7.22 4.06
N LEU A 126 6.54 -5.90 3.94
CA LEU A 126 6.90 -5.27 2.66
C LEU A 126 8.21 -5.83 2.12
N ARG A 127 9.24 -6.00 2.95
CA ARG A 127 10.54 -6.57 2.58
C ARG A 127 10.41 -8.00 2.06
N GLN A 128 9.67 -8.85 2.77
CA GLN A 128 9.46 -10.25 2.38
C GLN A 128 8.72 -10.36 1.04
N LEU A 129 7.68 -9.55 0.83
CA LEU A 129 6.95 -9.51 -0.44
C LEU A 129 7.85 -9.04 -1.58
N MET A 130 8.58 -7.96 -1.37
CA MET A 130 9.49 -7.40 -2.38
C MET A 130 10.57 -8.41 -2.78
N GLU A 131 11.24 -9.05 -1.81
CA GLU A 131 12.27 -10.05 -2.07
C GLU A 131 11.72 -11.27 -2.83
N ALA A 132 10.52 -11.72 -2.46
CA ALA A 132 9.86 -12.84 -3.15
C ALA A 132 9.47 -12.47 -4.59
N LEU A 133 8.98 -11.26 -4.81
CA LEU A 133 8.65 -10.76 -6.14
C LEU A 133 9.90 -10.59 -7.02
N GLN A 134 10.98 -10.03 -6.49
CA GLN A 134 12.24 -9.87 -7.22
C GLN A 134 12.86 -11.21 -7.64
N ARG A 135 12.68 -12.27 -6.82
CA ARG A 135 13.11 -13.61 -7.21
C ARG A 135 12.31 -14.18 -8.38
N GLN A 136 11.00 -13.88 -8.46
CA GLN A 136 10.13 -14.38 -9.54
C GLN A 136 10.17 -13.49 -10.79
N TRP A 137 10.32 -12.20 -10.61
CA TRP A 137 10.38 -11.17 -11.67
C TRP A 137 11.55 -10.23 -11.41
N PRO A 138 12.79 -10.64 -11.75
CA PRO A 138 14.00 -9.84 -11.48
C PRO A 138 13.99 -8.45 -12.12
N ASP A 139 13.32 -8.32 -13.26
CA ASP A 139 13.24 -7.08 -14.04
C ASP A 139 12.00 -6.23 -13.73
N LEU A 140 11.14 -6.66 -12.79
CA LEU A 140 9.96 -5.90 -12.41
C LEU A 140 10.37 -4.66 -11.60
N PRO A 141 10.11 -3.43 -12.09
CA PRO A 141 10.31 -2.24 -11.30
C PRO A 141 9.34 -2.21 -10.11
N ILE A 142 9.88 -2.17 -8.90
CA ILE A 142 9.10 -2.07 -7.66
C ILE A 142 9.41 -0.75 -6.99
N HIS A 143 8.35 0.02 -6.72
CA HIS A 143 8.38 1.25 -5.96
C HIS A 143 7.69 1.03 -4.61
N VAL A 144 8.34 1.44 -3.53
CA VAL A 144 7.77 1.40 -2.18
C VAL A 144 7.38 2.81 -1.78
N ASP A 145 6.16 3.00 -1.33
CA ASP A 145 5.66 4.28 -0.83
C ASP A 145 4.97 4.06 0.52
N LEU A 146 5.61 4.51 1.61
CA LEU A 146 5.05 4.35 2.95
C LEU A 146 3.88 5.31 3.23
N ALA A 147 3.66 6.30 2.36
CA ALA A 147 2.47 7.15 2.37
C ALA A 147 1.43 6.72 1.32
N GLU A 148 1.54 5.51 0.77
CA GLU A 148 0.47 4.96 -0.06
C GLU A 148 -0.69 4.54 0.83
N LEU A 149 -1.80 5.27 0.72
CA LEU A 149 -2.97 5.12 1.60
C LEU A 149 -4.27 4.92 0.80
N ARG A 150 -4.21 4.62 -0.50
CA ARG A 150 -5.41 4.32 -1.27
C ARG A 150 -6.17 3.15 -0.64
N GLY A 151 -7.47 3.34 -0.47
CA GLY A 151 -8.27 2.33 0.21
C GLY A 151 -8.03 2.20 1.72
N TYR A 152 -7.40 3.17 2.37
CA TYR A 152 -7.13 3.22 3.81
C TYR A 152 -8.33 2.82 4.69
N HIS A 153 -9.55 3.19 4.28
CA HIS A 153 -10.78 2.87 5.02
C HIS A 153 -11.20 1.40 4.92
N TYR A 154 -10.68 0.67 3.93
CA TYR A 154 -11.00 -0.75 3.69
C TYR A 154 -9.85 -1.67 4.03
N HIS A 155 -8.62 -1.25 3.74
CA HIS A 155 -7.44 -2.09 3.92
C HIS A 155 -6.88 -1.98 5.33
N THR A 156 -6.30 -3.08 5.81
CA THR A 156 -5.69 -3.16 7.13
C THR A 156 -4.19 -3.47 7.08
N GLY A 157 -3.70 -3.90 5.93
CA GLY A 157 -2.34 -4.38 5.74
C GLY A 157 -1.68 -3.81 4.48
N VAL A 158 -1.05 -4.70 3.72
CA VAL A 158 -0.37 -4.35 2.48
C VAL A 158 -1.33 -3.77 1.45
N LEU A 159 -0.84 -2.79 0.70
CA LEU A 159 -1.44 -2.23 -0.51
C LEU A 159 -0.52 -2.47 -1.69
N PHE A 160 -1.10 -2.73 -2.84
CA PHE A 160 -0.35 -2.86 -4.08
C PHE A 160 -1.14 -2.35 -5.28
N ALA A 161 -0.43 -1.80 -6.25
CA ALA A 161 -1.03 -1.30 -7.49
C ALA A 161 -0.04 -1.48 -8.65
N ALA A 162 -0.55 -1.91 -9.79
CA ALA A 162 0.21 -2.05 -11.03
C ALA A 162 -0.08 -0.87 -11.96
N TYR A 163 0.98 -0.26 -12.46
CA TYR A 163 0.95 0.86 -13.40
C TYR A 163 1.63 0.50 -14.70
N VAL A 164 1.20 1.17 -15.75
CA VAL A 164 1.81 1.11 -17.09
C VAL A 164 2.11 2.54 -17.55
N PRO A 165 3.27 2.81 -18.18
CA PRO A 165 3.58 4.14 -18.71
C PRO A 165 2.48 4.67 -19.63
N GLY A 166 2.15 5.94 -19.46
CA GLY A 166 1.08 6.59 -20.24
C GLY A 166 -0.33 6.39 -19.68
N GLN A 167 -0.52 5.55 -18.68
CA GLN A 167 -1.80 5.43 -17.95
C GLN A 167 -1.75 6.27 -16.68
N GLY A 168 -2.72 7.15 -16.50
CA GLY A 168 -2.81 8.01 -15.30
C GLY A 168 -3.36 7.32 -14.06
N GLN A 169 -3.78 6.06 -14.18
CA GLN A 169 -4.36 5.27 -13.10
C GLN A 169 -3.78 3.86 -13.09
N ALA A 170 -3.87 3.18 -11.94
CA ALA A 170 -3.50 1.79 -11.83
C ALA A 170 -4.34 0.91 -12.77
N VAL A 171 -3.70 -0.02 -13.46
CA VAL A 171 -4.37 -0.99 -14.32
C VAL A 171 -4.92 -2.18 -13.53
N ALA A 172 -4.33 -2.47 -12.39
CA ALA A 172 -4.82 -3.39 -11.38
C ALA A 172 -4.37 -2.91 -10.00
N GLN A 173 -5.17 -3.16 -8.97
CA GLN A 173 -4.84 -2.76 -7.61
C GLN A 173 -5.53 -3.65 -6.59
N GLY A 174 -4.98 -3.71 -5.40
CA GLY A 174 -5.52 -4.51 -4.32
C GLY A 174 -4.84 -4.29 -2.98
N GLY A 175 -5.12 -5.18 -2.05
CA GLY A 175 -4.54 -5.13 -0.72
C GLY A 175 -5.20 -6.09 0.25
N ARG A 176 -4.74 -6.04 1.50
CA ARG A 176 -5.24 -6.84 2.62
C ARG A 176 -6.29 -6.10 3.42
N SER A 177 -7.37 -6.82 3.75
CA SER A 177 -8.47 -6.34 4.59
C SER A 177 -8.89 -7.44 5.55
N ASP A 178 -8.43 -7.37 6.81
CA ASP A 178 -8.69 -8.40 7.82
C ASP A 178 -10.03 -8.23 8.54
N GLU A 179 -10.71 -7.11 8.32
CA GLU A 179 -11.96 -6.75 8.99
C GLU A 179 -13.21 -6.98 8.12
N ILE A 180 -13.05 -7.60 6.95
CA ILE A 180 -14.18 -7.90 6.07
C ILE A 180 -15.21 -8.76 6.79
N GLY A 181 -16.46 -8.32 6.74
CA GLY A 181 -17.58 -9.01 7.38
C GLY A 181 -17.78 -8.68 8.86
N GLN A 182 -16.97 -7.82 9.47
CA GLN A 182 -17.16 -7.42 10.87
C GLN A 182 -18.56 -6.84 11.10
N VAL A 183 -19.09 -6.06 10.17
CA VAL A 183 -20.45 -5.50 10.22
C VAL A 183 -21.53 -6.59 10.23
N PHE A 184 -21.20 -7.78 9.72
CA PHE A 184 -22.07 -8.97 9.72
C PHE A 184 -21.76 -9.94 10.87
N GLY A 185 -21.02 -9.50 11.88
CA GLY A 185 -20.77 -10.23 13.12
C GLY A 185 -19.52 -11.11 13.13
N ARG A 186 -18.79 -11.27 12.01
CA ARG A 186 -17.54 -12.04 11.96
C ARG A 186 -16.53 -11.47 10.98
N ALA A 187 -15.46 -10.88 11.50
CA ALA A 187 -14.30 -10.49 10.70
C ALA A 187 -13.60 -11.72 10.11
N ARG A 188 -13.23 -11.64 8.83
CA ARG A 188 -12.40 -12.63 8.15
C ARG A 188 -11.23 -11.94 7.48
N PRO A 189 -10.00 -12.43 7.67
CA PRO A 189 -8.88 -11.93 6.90
C PRO A 189 -9.10 -12.21 5.41
N ALA A 190 -8.83 -11.20 4.59
CA ALA A 190 -8.92 -11.31 3.16
C ALA A 190 -7.82 -10.49 2.49
N THR A 191 -7.40 -10.95 1.32
CA THR A 191 -6.52 -10.20 0.43
C THR A 191 -6.98 -10.43 -1.00
N GLY A 192 -6.95 -9.39 -1.82
CA GLY A 192 -7.49 -9.49 -3.17
C GLY A 192 -7.02 -8.36 -4.07
N PHE A 193 -7.35 -8.47 -5.35
CA PHE A 193 -7.13 -7.43 -6.34
C PHE A 193 -8.29 -7.33 -7.32
N SER A 194 -8.38 -6.19 -7.99
CA SER A 194 -9.25 -5.99 -9.14
C SER A 194 -8.50 -5.30 -10.28
N ALA A 195 -8.91 -5.59 -11.52
CA ALA A 195 -8.41 -4.95 -12.74
C ALA A 195 -9.60 -4.56 -13.64
N ASP A 196 -9.51 -3.40 -14.29
CA ASP A 196 -10.51 -2.95 -15.26
C ASP A 196 -10.30 -3.64 -16.61
N LEU A 197 -11.29 -4.44 -17.05
CA LEU A 197 -11.18 -5.24 -18.28
C LEU A 197 -11.08 -4.38 -19.53
N ALA A 198 -11.73 -3.22 -19.56
CA ALA A 198 -11.66 -2.35 -20.73
C ALA A 198 -10.23 -1.78 -20.91
N THR A 199 -9.59 -1.42 -19.79
CA THR A 199 -8.19 -1.00 -19.78
C THR A 199 -7.27 -2.12 -20.23
N LEU A 200 -7.45 -3.35 -19.73
CA LEU A 200 -6.63 -4.49 -20.14
C LEU A 200 -6.74 -4.81 -21.64
N LEU A 201 -7.95 -4.73 -22.20
CA LEU A 201 -8.17 -4.94 -23.63
C LEU A 201 -7.48 -3.87 -24.50
N LEU A 202 -7.42 -2.63 -24.04
CA LEU A 202 -6.75 -1.55 -24.77
C LEU A 202 -5.22 -1.67 -24.73
N LEU A 203 -4.67 -2.23 -23.65
CA LEU A 203 -3.22 -2.35 -23.45
C LEU A 203 -2.64 -3.65 -24.03
N GLY A 204 -3.45 -4.70 -24.17
CA GLY A 204 -3.05 -6.02 -24.68
C GLY A 204 -3.17 -6.17 -26.20
N SER A 205 -3.51 -5.10 -26.93
CA SER A 205 -3.71 -5.12 -28.39
C SER A 205 -2.49 -4.69 -29.17
#